data_ed46d84b07c470a3cd4ea88d0ad805c8
#
_entry.id   ed46d84b07c470a3cd4ea88d0ad805c8
#
_cell.length_a   1.000
_cell.length_b   1.000
_cell.length_c   1.000
_cell.angle_alpha   90.00
_cell.angle_beta   90.00
_cell.angle_gamma   90.00
#
_symmetry.space_group_name_H-M   'P 1'
#
loop_
_entity.id
_entity.type
_entity.pdbx_description
1 polymer ?
#
loop_
_entity_poly.entity_id
_entity_poly.type
_entity_poly.pdbx_seq_one_letter_code
_entity_poly.pdbx_strand_id
1 'polypeptide(L)'
;MGPLRSVIFSWALLVSACSLEPAIPLLDEFDDREVAYPGQPQWPSPPAQAHIRYLGLIAGKREFEPPVSIWRRIASVFVGSESVRLVRPSAVCARGNTLAIADPGAAAVHVLDLYRRTWLEIEQTPSGSLRSPVGVACLPGGRLVVSDSYLGVLWLFGVDGTSLGRFGESRLQRPTGLVFDEIRERVWVAETLEHRLRAFDLGGREVLRVGSHGIGPGQFNFPTMLAGDPEGGLWVTDALNFRLQHIDPNGRPDRFFGVAGDREGAFARPRGLAVDAAGRIFSVDGLMDAVQIFDATGRLLLAFGGRGTEPGQFWLPADVALDGKGHVYVVDSYNQRIQVFAYRPPAGT
;
A
#
# COMPACT_ATOMS: atom_id res chain seq x y z
N MET A 1 -67.52 -23.17 -33.56
CA MET A 1 -66.91 -21.82 -33.61
C MET A 1 -66.78 -21.35 -32.19
N GLY A 2 -65.62 -21.44 -31.60
CA GLY A 2 -65.31 -20.98 -30.24
C GLY A 2 -63.96 -20.29 -30.24
N PRO A 3 -63.75 -19.20 -29.53
CA PRO A 3 -62.55 -18.37 -29.69
C PRO A 3 -61.34 -18.92 -28.93
N LEU A 4 -60.18 -18.88 -29.58
CA LEU A 4 -58.86 -19.08 -28.98
C LEU A 4 -58.58 -18.05 -27.92
N ARG A 5 -58.27 -18.49 -26.70
CA ARG A 5 -57.66 -17.68 -25.65
C ARG A 5 -56.14 -17.68 -25.78
N SER A 6 -55.57 -16.55 -26.09
CA SER A 6 -54.15 -16.28 -26.06
C SER A 6 -53.67 -16.21 -24.62
N VAL A 7 -52.77 -17.12 -24.24
CA VAL A 7 -52.04 -17.08 -22.98
C VAL A 7 -50.75 -16.29 -23.20
N ILE A 8 -50.70 -15.08 -22.62
CA ILE A 8 -49.48 -14.25 -22.58
C ILE A 8 -48.66 -14.72 -21.37
N PHE A 9 -47.52 -15.37 -21.65
CA PHE A 9 -46.50 -15.65 -20.62
C PHE A 9 -45.70 -14.37 -20.35
N SER A 10 -45.98 -13.75 -19.18
CA SER A 10 -45.12 -12.69 -18.64
C SER A 10 -43.84 -13.30 -18.07
N TRP A 11 -42.74 -13.12 -18.75
CA TRP A 11 -41.42 -13.38 -18.20
C TRP A 11 -41.02 -12.20 -17.29
N ALA A 12 -41.18 -12.37 -15.99
CA ALA A 12 -40.60 -11.49 -15.01
C ALA A 12 -39.08 -11.79 -14.95
N LEU A 13 -38.27 -10.97 -15.56
CA LEU A 13 -36.83 -10.92 -15.35
C LEU A 13 -36.57 -10.47 -13.89
N LEU A 14 -36.23 -11.42 -13.04
CA LEU A 14 -35.58 -11.16 -11.76
C LEU A 14 -34.19 -10.60 -12.05
N VAL A 15 -34.07 -9.29 -12.11
CA VAL A 15 -32.78 -8.60 -12.03
C VAL A 15 -32.35 -8.67 -10.58
N SER A 16 -31.47 -9.65 -10.28
CA SER A 16 -30.72 -9.66 -9.05
C SER A 16 -29.94 -8.35 -8.97
N ALA A 17 -30.34 -7.48 -8.05
CA ALA A 17 -29.61 -6.27 -7.72
C ALA A 17 -28.27 -6.69 -7.09
N CYS A 18 -27.24 -6.86 -7.93
CA CYS A 18 -25.87 -6.79 -7.46
C CYS A 18 -25.69 -5.38 -6.89
N SER A 19 -25.58 -5.28 -5.58
CA SER A 19 -25.19 -4.05 -4.89
C SER A 19 -23.84 -3.62 -5.45
N LEU A 20 -23.84 -2.65 -6.38
CA LEU A 20 -22.64 -1.93 -6.77
C LEU A 20 -22.17 -1.19 -5.52
N GLU A 21 -21.06 -1.67 -4.91
CA GLU A 21 -20.37 -0.86 -3.91
C GLU A 21 -20.06 0.51 -4.52
N PRO A 22 -20.28 1.59 -3.79
CA PRO A 22 -20.06 2.93 -4.31
C PRO A 22 -18.57 3.07 -4.69
N ALA A 23 -18.34 3.56 -5.91
CA ALA A 23 -16.99 4.00 -6.31
C ALA A 23 -16.46 4.95 -5.24
N ILE A 24 -15.16 4.86 -4.91
CA ILE A 24 -14.51 5.74 -3.93
C ILE A 24 -14.89 7.17 -4.27
N PRO A 25 -15.48 7.95 -3.34
CA PRO A 25 -15.76 9.36 -3.55
C PRO A 25 -14.46 10.07 -3.98
N LEU A 26 -14.57 11.13 -4.77
CA LEU A 26 -13.42 11.96 -5.13
C LEU A 26 -12.72 12.39 -3.83
N LEU A 27 -11.42 12.14 -3.68
CA LEU A 27 -10.64 12.39 -2.47
C LEU A 27 -10.63 13.88 -2.04
N ASP A 28 -11.02 14.79 -2.95
CA ASP A 28 -11.17 16.22 -2.68
C ASP A 28 -12.56 16.62 -2.14
N GLU A 29 -13.55 15.72 -2.13
CA GLU A 29 -14.91 15.98 -1.64
C GLU A 29 -15.14 15.57 -0.18
N PHE A 30 -14.08 15.24 0.56
CA PHE A 30 -14.20 15.07 2.00
C PHE A 30 -14.33 16.43 2.69
N ASP A 31 -15.51 17.04 2.47
CA ASP A 31 -16.00 18.13 3.33
C ASP A 31 -15.96 17.63 4.78
N ASP A 32 -15.40 18.44 5.67
CA ASP A 32 -15.28 18.19 7.12
C ASP A 32 -16.62 17.99 7.84
N ARG A 33 -17.74 18.06 7.11
CA ARG A 33 -19.10 17.90 7.58
C ARG A 33 -19.60 16.49 7.32
N GLU A 34 -19.35 15.61 8.30
CA GLU A 34 -20.12 14.42 8.62
C GLU A 34 -20.98 13.78 7.50
N VAL A 35 -20.40 13.01 6.62
CA VAL A 35 -21.18 11.93 6.02
C VAL A 35 -20.68 10.62 6.64
N ALA A 36 -21.14 10.37 7.86
CA ALA A 36 -21.14 9.02 8.40
C ALA A 36 -22.13 8.21 7.56
N TYR A 37 -21.63 7.41 6.64
CA TYR A 37 -22.47 6.39 6.01
C TYR A 37 -22.84 5.40 7.12
N PRO A 38 -24.13 5.28 7.49
CA PRO A 38 -24.55 4.36 8.53
C PRO A 38 -24.10 2.94 8.18
N GLY A 39 -23.41 2.28 9.12
CA GLY A 39 -22.95 0.90 8.95
C GLY A 39 -21.53 0.70 8.41
N GLN A 40 -20.78 1.75 8.07
CA GLN A 40 -19.36 1.59 7.71
C GLN A 40 -18.48 1.34 8.94
N PRO A 41 -17.47 0.45 8.82
CA PRO A 41 -16.54 0.18 9.91
C PRO A 41 -15.75 1.44 10.32
N GLN A 42 -15.62 1.62 11.64
CA GLN A 42 -14.84 2.72 12.22
C GLN A 42 -14.19 2.30 13.54
N TRP A 43 -13.04 2.90 13.84
CA TRP A 43 -12.25 2.60 15.03
C TRP A 43 -11.85 3.86 15.80
N PRO A 44 -11.97 3.87 17.13
CA PRO A 44 -12.72 2.87 17.88
C PRO A 44 -14.19 2.82 17.46
N SER A 45 -14.87 1.73 17.83
CA SER A 45 -16.31 1.58 17.58
C SER A 45 -17.14 2.56 18.40
N PRO A 46 -18.33 2.98 17.94
CA PRO A 46 -19.24 3.82 18.73
C PRO A 46 -19.51 3.23 20.12
N PRO A 47 -19.72 4.06 21.16
CA PRO A 47 -19.93 5.51 21.11
C PRO A 47 -18.66 6.35 21.14
N ALA A 48 -17.45 5.78 21.13
CA ALA A 48 -16.20 6.53 21.10
C ALA A 48 -16.04 7.29 19.76
N GLN A 49 -15.31 8.43 19.81
CA GLN A 49 -15.01 9.17 18.59
C GLN A 49 -14.10 8.35 17.68
N ALA A 50 -14.51 8.13 16.45
CA ALA A 50 -13.74 7.39 15.48
C ALA A 50 -12.50 8.18 15.03
N HIS A 51 -11.33 7.51 15.04
CA HIS A 51 -10.08 8.04 14.51
C HIS A 51 -9.72 7.44 13.15
N ILE A 52 -10.19 6.22 12.89
CA ILE A 52 -10.09 5.54 11.59
C ILE A 52 -11.51 5.25 11.09
N ARG A 53 -11.77 5.53 9.82
CA ARG A 53 -13.05 5.24 9.16
C ARG A 53 -12.79 4.64 7.79
N TYR A 54 -13.46 3.55 7.48
CA TYR A 54 -13.40 2.96 6.14
C TYR A 54 -14.06 3.88 5.11
N LEU A 55 -13.43 4.04 3.93
CA LEU A 55 -13.90 4.87 2.83
C LEU A 55 -14.26 4.05 1.59
N GLY A 56 -13.50 2.99 1.31
CA GLY A 56 -13.70 2.20 0.11
C GLY A 56 -12.51 1.30 -0.20
N LEU A 57 -12.53 0.70 -1.38
CA LEU A 57 -11.48 -0.20 -1.87
C LEU A 57 -11.12 0.05 -3.34
N ILE A 58 -9.90 -0.37 -3.71
CA ILE A 58 -9.38 -0.38 -5.08
C ILE A 58 -8.96 -1.82 -5.38
N ALA A 59 -9.62 -2.50 -6.31
CA ALA A 59 -9.31 -3.88 -6.70
C ALA A 59 -8.95 -4.01 -8.18
N GLY A 60 -9.38 -3.08 -9.02
CA GLY A 60 -9.11 -3.14 -10.44
C GLY A 60 -9.41 -1.84 -11.17
N LYS A 61 -8.93 -1.79 -12.41
CA LYS A 61 -9.05 -0.62 -13.28
C LYS A 61 -10.51 -0.24 -13.56
N ARG A 62 -11.35 -1.24 -13.73
CA ARG A 62 -12.76 -1.02 -14.11
C ARG A 62 -13.58 -0.33 -13.02
N GLU A 63 -13.29 -0.66 -11.76
CA GLU A 63 -13.96 -0.06 -10.62
C GLU A 63 -13.39 1.33 -10.30
N PHE A 64 -12.13 1.57 -10.65
CA PHE A 64 -11.43 2.81 -10.37
C PHE A 64 -11.71 3.91 -11.40
N GLU A 65 -11.72 3.58 -12.69
CA GLU A 65 -11.97 4.55 -13.76
C GLU A 65 -13.46 4.99 -13.79
N PRO A 66 -13.76 6.26 -14.19
CA PRO A 66 -15.11 6.71 -14.29
C PRO A 66 -15.91 5.85 -15.29
N PRO A 67 -17.22 5.69 -15.08
CA PRO A 67 -18.05 4.86 -15.92
C PRO A 67 -18.04 5.37 -17.37
N VAL A 68 -17.56 4.54 -18.28
CA VAL A 68 -17.59 4.80 -19.72
C VAL A 68 -19.03 4.70 -20.27
N SER A 69 -19.32 5.44 -21.35
CA SER A 69 -20.63 5.43 -21.99
C SER A 69 -21.09 4.00 -22.33
N ILE A 70 -22.42 3.77 -22.29
CA ILE A 70 -23.02 2.46 -22.53
C ILE A 70 -22.56 1.82 -23.87
N TRP A 71 -22.29 2.65 -24.87
CA TRP A 71 -21.82 2.20 -26.19
C TRP A 71 -20.38 1.63 -26.14
N ARG A 72 -19.50 2.20 -25.33
CA ARG A 72 -18.14 1.63 -25.08
C ARG A 72 -18.22 0.33 -24.29
N ARG A 73 -19.15 0.20 -23.34
CA ARG A 73 -19.39 -1.06 -22.63
C ARG A 73 -19.82 -2.17 -23.57
N ILE A 74 -20.72 -1.89 -24.52
CA ILE A 74 -21.15 -2.86 -25.53
C ILE A 74 -19.98 -3.25 -26.43
N ALA A 75 -19.17 -2.31 -26.89
CA ALA A 75 -17.98 -2.58 -27.69
C ALA A 75 -16.93 -3.44 -26.95
N SER A 76 -16.70 -3.23 -25.65
CA SER A 76 -15.73 -3.99 -24.87
C SER A 76 -16.12 -5.45 -24.64
N VAL A 77 -17.42 -5.78 -24.66
CA VAL A 77 -17.91 -7.17 -24.57
C VAL A 77 -17.50 -7.98 -25.81
N PHE A 78 -17.39 -7.35 -26.97
CA PHE A 78 -16.98 -8.01 -28.21
C PHE A 78 -15.46 -8.08 -28.42
N VAL A 79 -14.67 -7.29 -27.66
CA VAL A 79 -13.20 -7.20 -27.83
C VAL A 79 -12.44 -8.01 -26.78
N GLY A 80 -13.13 -8.58 -25.77
CA GLY A 80 -12.52 -9.45 -24.77
C GLY A 80 -11.40 -8.76 -23.97
N SER A 81 -11.53 -7.47 -23.62
CA SER A 81 -10.54 -6.79 -22.78
C SER A 81 -10.57 -7.37 -21.37
N GLU A 82 -9.57 -8.16 -21.02
CA GLU A 82 -9.35 -8.51 -19.61
C GLU A 82 -9.21 -7.24 -18.79
N SER A 83 -10.05 -7.09 -17.78
CA SER A 83 -9.95 -5.94 -16.89
C SER A 83 -8.73 -6.12 -16.01
N VAL A 84 -7.77 -5.19 -16.06
CA VAL A 84 -6.61 -5.16 -15.16
C VAL A 84 -7.09 -5.17 -13.71
N ARG A 85 -6.59 -6.12 -12.93
CA ARG A 85 -6.91 -6.29 -11.52
C ARG A 85 -5.65 -6.54 -10.70
N LEU A 86 -5.70 -6.19 -9.43
CA LEU A 86 -4.68 -6.60 -8.48
C LEU A 86 -4.73 -8.11 -8.28
N VAL A 87 -3.56 -8.74 -8.21
CA VAL A 87 -3.44 -10.21 -8.06
C VAL A 87 -2.89 -10.59 -6.69
N ARG A 88 -1.77 -10.00 -6.28
CA ARG A 88 -1.17 -10.16 -4.97
C ARG A 88 -0.31 -8.94 -4.66
N PRO A 89 -0.90 -7.78 -4.45
CA PRO A 89 -0.16 -6.56 -4.17
C PRO A 89 0.66 -6.72 -2.88
N SER A 90 1.85 -6.14 -2.84
CA SER A 90 2.81 -6.30 -1.73
C SER A 90 3.27 -4.99 -1.12
N ALA A 91 3.30 -3.91 -1.88
CA ALA A 91 3.72 -2.60 -1.38
C ALA A 91 2.92 -1.48 -2.07
N VAL A 92 2.85 -0.35 -1.38
CA VAL A 92 2.16 0.84 -1.87
C VAL A 92 2.94 2.10 -1.47
N CYS A 93 3.02 3.08 -2.36
CA CYS A 93 3.44 4.43 -2.01
C CYS A 93 2.42 5.46 -2.49
N ALA A 94 2.23 6.52 -1.71
CA ALA A 94 1.34 7.63 -2.02
C ALA A 94 2.12 8.94 -2.03
N ARG A 95 1.96 9.75 -3.09
CA ARG A 95 2.58 11.07 -3.20
C ARG A 95 1.73 12.01 -4.05
N GLY A 96 1.26 13.11 -3.48
CA GLY A 96 0.35 14.02 -4.17
C GLY A 96 -0.95 13.32 -4.56
N ASN A 97 -1.20 13.18 -5.86
CA ASN A 97 -2.34 12.44 -6.39
C ASN A 97 -1.95 11.06 -6.95
N THR A 98 -0.69 10.68 -6.83
CA THR A 98 -0.19 9.39 -7.33
C THR A 98 -0.24 8.33 -6.23
N LEU A 99 -0.85 7.20 -6.53
CA LEU A 99 -0.77 5.97 -5.75
C LEU A 99 -0.09 4.91 -6.64
N ALA A 100 1.07 4.41 -6.23
CA ALA A 100 1.74 3.34 -6.95
C ALA A 100 1.75 2.06 -6.11
N ILE A 101 1.46 0.93 -6.75
CA ILE A 101 1.26 -0.38 -6.12
C ILE A 101 2.18 -1.38 -6.80
N ALA A 102 3.07 -2.01 -6.05
CA ALA A 102 3.86 -3.14 -6.53
C ALA A 102 3.06 -4.43 -6.37
N ASP A 103 2.87 -5.16 -7.47
CA ASP A 103 2.10 -6.40 -7.51
C ASP A 103 2.95 -7.55 -8.09
N PRO A 104 3.69 -8.27 -7.25
CA PRO A 104 4.46 -9.42 -7.72
C PRO A 104 3.59 -10.57 -8.24
N GLY A 105 2.31 -10.63 -7.87
CA GLY A 105 1.38 -11.61 -8.40
C GLY A 105 1.02 -11.38 -9.86
N ALA A 106 0.94 -10.12 -10.27
CA ALA A 106 0.75 -9.70 -11.66
C ALA A 106 2.09 -9.52 -12.41
N ALA A 107 3.24 -9.56 -11.71
CA ALA A 107 4.55 -9.13 -12.22
C ALA A 107 4.53 -7.68 -12.76
N ALA A 108 3.78 -6.80 -12.13
CA ALA A 108 3.48 -5.44 -12.59
C ALA A 108 3.58 -4.42 -11.45
N VAL A 109 3.69 -3.15 -11.85
CA VAL A 109 3.45 -2.00 -10.97
C VAL A 109 2.27 -1.24 -11.52
N HIS A 110 1.27 -1.00 -10.67
CA HIS A 110 0.10 -0.21 -11.04
C HIS A 110 0.27 1.21 -10.53
N VAL A 111 0.08 2.20 -11.40
CA VAL A 111 0.19 3.62 -11.08
C VAL A 111 -1.16 4.28 -11.32
N LEU A 112 -1.73 4.80 -10.26
CA LEU A 112 -3.05 5.43 -10.25
C LEU A 112 -2.89 6.93 -10.05
N ASP A 113 -3.53 7.73 -10.91
CA ASP A 113 -3.78 9.14 -10.63
C ASP A 113 -5.16 9.24 -9.93
N LEU A 114 -5.15 9.53 -8.64
CA LEU A 114 -6.36 9.57 -7.81
C LEU A 114 -7.31 10.70 -8.21
N TYR A 115 -6.77 11.82 -8.72
CA TYR A 115 -7.57 12.96 -9.17
C TYR A 115 -8.18 12.73 -10.55
N ARG A 116 -7.34 12.31 -11.54
CA ARG A 116 -7.81 12.04 -12.91
C ARG A 116 -8.53 10.72 -13.05
N ARG A 117 -8.43 9.85 -12.04
CA ARG A 117 -8.95 8.49 -12.04
C ARG A 117 -8.46 7.68 -13.25
N THR A 118 -7.17 7.72 -13.48
CA THR A 118 -6.50 6.94 -14.53
C THR A 118 -5.63 5.86 -13.91
N TRP A 119 -5.54 4.73 -14.60
CA TRP A 119 -4.78 3.55 -14.20
C TRP A 119 -3.77 3.19 -15.29
N LEU A 120 -2.50 3.22 -14.94
CA LEU A 120 -1.39 2.77 -15.77
C LEU A 120 -0.81 1.48 -15.18
N GLU A 121 -0.45 0.53 -16.05
CA GLU A 121 0.22 -0.71 -15.68
C GLU A 121 1.62 -0.74 -16.30
N ILE A 122 2.63 -1.07 -15.49
CA ILE A 122 4.03 -1.15 -15.89
C ILE A 122 4.49 -2.59 -15.70
N GLU A 123 4.79 -3.28 -16.79
CA GLU A 123 5.26 -4.67 -16.79
C GLU A 123 6.66 -4.79 -17.40
N GLN A 124 7.05 -3.82 -18.25
CA GLN A 124 8.23 -3.95 -19.11
C GLN A 124 9.36 -3.02 -18.65
N THR A 125 10.57 -3.54 -18.80
CA THR A 125 11.84 -2.82 -18.62
C THR A 125 12.70 -2.99 -19.87
N PRO A 126 13.78 -2.22 -20.05
CA PRO A 126 14.68 -2.42 -21.19
C PRO A 126 15.34 -3.82 -21.24
N SER A 127 15.33 -4.55 -20.13
CA SER A 127 15.92 -5.89 -20.02
C SER A 127 14.89 -7.02 -20.04
N GLY A 128 13.63 -6.73 -20.37
CA GLY A 128 12.51 -7.67 -20.38
C GLY A 128 11.46 -7.34 -19.32
N SER A 129 10.55 -8.25 -19.06
CA SER A 129 9.47 -8.05 -18.09
C SER A 129 9.98 -7.99 -16.63
N LEU A 130 9.27 -7.24 -15.78
CA LEU A 130 9.36 -7.37 -14.33
C LEU A 130 9.11 -8.83 -13.93
N ARG A 131 9.77 -9.29 -12.87
CA ARG A 131 9.64 -10.67 -12.40
C ARG A 131 9.01 -10.77 -11.01
N SER A 132 9.45 -9.92 -10.09
CA SER A 132 8.93 -9.87 -8.74
C SER A 132 9.08 -8.46 -8.18
N PRO A 133 8.27 -7.50 -8.65
CA PRO A 133 8.24 -6.15 -8.10
C PRO A 133 7.61 -6.20 -6.70
N VAL A 134 8.42 -6.03 -5.66
CA VAL A 134 8.01 -6.22 -4.26
C VAL A 134 7.84 -4.91 -3.51
N GLY A 135 8.70 -3.93 -3.79
CA GLY A 135 8.66 -2.62 -3.16
C GLY A 135 8.59 -1.50 -4.20
N VAL A 136 7.99 -0.39 -3.82
CA VAL A 136 7.88 0.82 -4.64
C VAL A 136 8.07 2.06 -3.79
N ALA A 137 8.82 3.04 -4.30
CA ALA A 137 8.98 4.36 -3.69
C ALA A 137 8.60 5.46 -4.69
N CYS A 138 7.75 6.38 -4.25
CA CYS A 138 7.32 7.54 -5.01
C CYS A 138 8.31 8.70 -4.81
N LEU A 139 8.98 9.13 -5.90
CA LEU A 139 9.97 10.20 -5.90
C LEU A 139 9.36 11.54 -6.36
N PRO A 140 10.04 12.67 -6.11
CA PRO A 140 9.66 13.94 -6.70
C PRO A 140 9.55 13.88 -8.23
N GLY A 141 8.62 14.67 -8.80
CA GLY A 141 8.38 14.72 -10.24
C GLY A 141 7.64 13.49 -10.80
N GLY A 142 6.98 12.70 -9.94
CA GLY A 142 6.19 11.53 -10.34
C GLY A 142 7.03 10.31 -10.74
N ARG A 143 8.35 10.34 -10.55
CA ARG A 143 9.20 9.18 -10.79
C ARG A 143 8.99 8.12 -9.73
N LEU A 144 9.28 6.87 -10.10
CA LEU A 144 9.15 5.73 -9.21
C LEU A 144 10.45 4.91 -9.21
N VAL A 145 10.86 4.44 -8.03
CA VAL A 145 11.85 3.36 -7.91
C VAL A 145 11.15 2.09 -7.46
N VAL A 146 11.42 1.02 -8.15
CA VAL A 146 10.80 -0.30 -7.92
C VAL A 146 11.88 -1.33 -7.64
N SER A 147 11.73 -2.11 -6.57
CA SER A 147 12.61 -3.24 -6.29
C SER A 147 12.08 -4.52 -6.93
N ASP A 148 12.88 -5.15 -7.80
CA ASP A 148 12.61 -6.49 -8.29
C ASP A 148 13.45 -7.49 -7.49
N SER A 149 12.79 -8.17 -6.56
CA SER A 149 13.44 -9.12 -5.65
C SER A 149 14.04 -10.33 -6.35
N TYR A 150 13.43 -10.80 -7.44
CA TYR A 150 13.91 -11.96 -8.19
C TYR A 150 15.14 -11.60 -9.02
N LEU A 151 15.09 -10.47 -9.72
CA LEU A 151 16.23 -10.00 -10.54
C LEU A 151 17.37 -9.43 -9.69
N GLY A 152 17.10 -9.01 -8.46
CA GLY A 152 18.06 -8.39 -7.56
C GLY A 152 18.48 -6.99 -8.02
N VAL A 153 17.54 -6.20 -8.55
CA VAL A 153 17.81 -4.86 -9.09
C VAL A 153 16.73 -3.87 -8.64
N LEU A 154 17.05 -2.59 -8.77
CA LEU A 154 16.10 -1.51 -8.69
C LEU A 154 15.87 -0.95 -10.10
N TRP A 155 14.63 -0.62 -10.42
CA TRP A 155 14.22 0.00 -11.67
C TRP A 155 13.74 1.42 -11.42
N LEU A 156 14.11 2.35 -12.29
CA LEU A 156 13.62 3.72 -12.29
C LEU A 156 12.60 3.89 -13.42
N PHE A 157 11.44 4.47 -13.09
CA PHE A 157 10.38 4.79 -14.06
C PHE A 157 10.04 6.27 -14.00
N GLY A 158 9.64 6.81 -15.15
CA GLY A 158 9.08 8.14 -15.30
C GLY A 158 7.60 8.20 -14.89
N VAL A 159 7.05 9.41 -14.85
CA VAL A 159 5.64 9.67 -14.51
C VAL A 159 4.65 9.01 -15.47
N ASP A 160 5.06 8.78 -16.70
CA ASP A 160 4.30 8.12 -17.76
C ASP A 160 4.49 6.59 -17.79
N GLY A 161 5.23 6.04 -16.83
CA GLY A 161 5.57 4.61 -16.76
C GLY A 161 6.73 4.20 -17.67
N THR A 162 7.33 5.12 -18.41
CA THR A 162 8.50 4.81 -19.23
C THR A 162 9.67 4.39 -18.35
N SER A 163 10.28 3.25 -18.65
CA SER A 163 11.47 2.81 -17.92
C SER A 163 12.67 3.70 -18.26
N LEU A 164 13.27 4.28 -17.22
CA LEU A 164 14.49 5.10 -17.31
C LEU A 164 15.77 4.26 -17.07
N GLY A 165 15.62 2.95 -16.91
CA GLY A 165 16.72 2.01 -16.72
C GLY A 165 16.87 1.51 -15.29
N ARG A 166 18.03 0.93 -14.99
CA ARG A 166 18.38 0.49 -13.63
C ARG A 166 18.67 1.69 -12.74
N PHE A 167 18.23 1.58 -11.49
CA PHE A 167 18.60 2.52 -10.44
C PHE A 167 19.67 1.86 -9.55
N GLY A 168 20.90 2.35 -9.64
CA GLY A 168 22.07 1.70 -9.02
C GLY A 168 22.73 0.62 -9.87
N GLU A 169 24.05 0.52 -9.75
CA GLU A 169 24.86 -0.37 -10.59
C GLU A 169 24.99 -1.79 -10.02
N SER A 170 24.94 -1.91 -8.68
CA SER A 170 25.19 -3.18 -8.00
C SER A 170 23.96 -4.08 -8.00
N ARG A 171 24.21 -5.39 -8.14
CA ARG A 171 23.18 -6.38 -7.84
C ARG A 171 22.92 -6.43 -6.33
N LEU A 172 21.63 -6.50 -5.97
CA LEU A 172 21.15 -6.60 -4.61
C LEU A 172 20.72 -8.04 -4.29
N GLN A 173 20.83 -8.43 -3.02
CA GLN A 173 20.37 -9.74 -2.57
C GLN A 173 18.97 -9.63 -1.97
N ARG A 174 17.96 -9.92 -2.81
CA ARG A 174 16.54 -9.82 -2.47
C ARG A 174 16.15 -8.43 -1.95
N PRO A 175 16.24 -7.38 -2.78
CA PRO A 175 15.76 -6.07 -2.41
C PRO A 175 14.24 -6.12 -2.18
N THR A 176 13.74 -5.48 -1.12
CA THR A 176 12.33 -5.46 -0.75
C THR A 176 11.82 -4.04 -0.58
N GLY A 177 11.50 -3.60 0.63
CA GLY A 177 10.96 -2.28 0.89
C GLY A 177 11.88 -1.15 0.45
N LEU A 178 11.25 -0.10 -0.03
CA LEU A 178 11.89 1.12 -0.50
C LEU A 178 11.26 2.32 0.21
N VAL A 179 12.08 3.33 0.50
CA VAL A 179 11.58 4.64 0.93
C VAL A 179 12.45 5.76 0.36
N PHE A 180 11.82 6.87 0.01
CA PHE A 180 12.51 8.10 -0.35
C PHE A 180 12.67 9.00 0.89
N ASP A 181 13.92 9.31 1.24
CA ASP A 181 14.27 10.28 2.28
C ASP A 181 14.24 11.68 1.65
N GLU A 182 13.19 12.44 1.96
CA GLU A 182 12.94 13.78 1.44
C GLU A 182 14.03 14.79 1.84
N ILE A 183 14.59 14.63 3.05
CA ILE A 183 15.53 15.60 3.64
C ILE A 183 16.91 15.49 2.99
N ARG A 184 17.31 14.27 2.64
CA ARG A 184 18.64 14.00 2.05
C ARG A 184 18.59 13.58 0.60
N GLU A 185 17.43 13.61 -0.01
CA GLU A 185 17.18 13.28 -1.41
C GLU A 185 17.83 11.94 -1.82
N ARG A 186 17.56 10.89 -1.05
CA ARG A 186 18.11 9.55 -1.31
C ARG A 186 17.04 8.48 -1.18
N VAL A 187 17.25 7.37 -1.87
CA VAL A 187 16.39 6.19 -1.80
C VAL A 187 17.06 5.14 -0.93
N TRP A 188 16.36 4.73 0.12
CA TRP A 188 16.75 3.57 0.91
C TRP A 188 16.09 2.30 0.40
N VAL A 189 16.82 1.18 0.50
CA VAL A 189 16.32 -0.16 0.19
C VAL A 189 16.73 -1.14 1.27
N ALA A 190 15.83 -2.02 1.67
CA ALA A 190 16.13 -3.18 2.48
C ALA A 190 16.70 -4.31 1.59
N GLU A 191 17.92 -4.69 1.83
CA GLU A 191 18.58 -5.84 1.21
C GLU A 191 18.42 -7.04 2.15
N THR A 192 17.27 -7.70 2.03
CA THR A 192 16.73 -8.64 3.03
C THR A 192 17.67 -9.82 3.32
N LEU A 193 18.26 -10.44 2.31
CA LEU A 193 19.15 -11.59 2.50
C LEU A 193 20.53 -11.22 3.01
N GLU A 194 20.92 -9.97 2.91
CA GLU A 194 22.17 -9.46 3.47
C GLU A 194 21.98 -8.80 4.84
N HIS A 195 20.73 -8.83 5.37
CA HIS A 195 20.42 -8.29 6.69
C HIS A 195 20.87 -6.83 6.87
N ARG A 196 20.71 -6.00 5.81
CA ARG A 196 21.19 -4.62 5.80
C ARG A 196 20.31 -3.69 4.98
N LEU A 197 20.59 -2.42 5.13
CA LEU A 197 19.96 -1.33 4.36
C LEU A 197 21.04 -0.68 3.49
N ARG A 198 20.63 -0.20 2.32
CA ARG A 198 21.49 0.62 1.46
C ARG A 198 20.76 1.89 1.05
N ALA A 199 21.48 2.99 1.00
CA ALA A 199 20.98 4.26 0.50
C ALA A 199 21.69 4.66 -0.79
N PHE A 200 20.92 5.17 -1.73
CA PHE A 200 21.39 5.65 -3.02
C PHE A 200 20.97 7.11 -3.22
N ASP A 201 21.86 7.94 -3.75
CA ASP A 201 21.47 9.27 -4.21
C ASP A 201 20.54 9.18 -5.43
N LEU A 202 19.95 10.31 -5.87
CA LEU A 202 19.03 10.34 -7.01
C LEU A 202 19.68 9.95 -8.35
N GLY A 203 21.00 9.91 -8.41
CA GLY A 203 21.77 9.39 -9.55
C GLY A 203 21.98 7.87 -9.49
N GLY A 204 21.54 7.19 -8.43
CA GLY A 204 21.71 5.74 -8.24
C GLY A 204 23.08 5.34 -7.69
N ARG A 205 23.91 6.30 -7.22
CA ARG A 205 25.18 5.99 -6.56
C ARG A 205 24.92 5.63 -5.09
N GLU A 206 25.49 4.49 -4.62
CA GLU A 206 25.42 4.12 -3.20
C GLU A 206 26.18 5.14 -2.34
N VAL A 207 25.47 5.69 -1.34
CA VAL A 207 26.01 6.72 -0.43
C VAL A 207 26.12 6.25 1.01
N LEU A 208 25.37 5.20 1.39
CA LEU A 208 25.40 4.68 2.75
C LEU A 208 24.98 3.21 2.77
N ARG A 209 25.57 2.46 3.71
CA ARG A 209 25.24 1.06 3.99
C ARG A 209 25.20 0.86 5.50
N VAL A 210 24.10 0.24 6.00
CA VAL A 210 23.84 0.06 7.43
C VAL A 210 23.34 -1.34 7.70
N GLY A 211 23.84 -1.95 8.75
CA GLY A 211 23.32 -3.21 9.26
C GLY A 211 24.17 -4.43 8.95
N SER A 212 23.90 -5.46 9.71
CA SER A 212 24.43 -6.82 9.60
C SER A 212 23.46 -7.77 10.28
N HIS A 213 23.62 -9.08 10.08
CA HIS A 213 22.80 -10.08 10.76
C HIS A 213 22.98 -10.04 12.27
N GLY A 214 21.89 -10.03 13.04
CA GLY A 214 21.91 -10.12 14.49
C GLY A 214 20.67 -9.53 15.17
N ILE A 215 20.75 -9.39 16.50
CA ILE A 215 19.67 -8.91 17.37
C ILE A 215 19.98 -7.58 18.06
N GLY A 216 21.24 -7.10 18.00
CA GLY A 216 21.65 -5.85 18.61
C GLY A 216 21.10 -4.61 17.89
N PRO A 217 21.34 -3.40 18.43
CA PRO A 217 21.01 -2.16 17.73
C PRO A 217 21.74 -2.06 16.39
N GLY A 218 21.02 -1.74 15.30
CA GLY A 218 21.56 -1.69 13.95
C GLY A 218 21.89 -3.03 13.32
N GLN A 219 21.65 -4.12 14.01
CA GLN A 219 21.63 -5.45 13.45
C GLN A 219 20.20 -5.84 13.10
N PHE A 220 20.03 -6.62 12.04
CA PHE A 220 18.73 -7.01 11.52
C PHE A 220 18.62 -8.52 11.32
N ASN A 221 17.39 -9.02 11.37
CA ASN A 221 17.08 -10.39 10.99
C ASN A 221 15.96 -10.37 9.95
N PHE A 222 16.35 -10.41 8.68
CA PHE A 222 15.48 -10.25 7.51
C PHE A 222 14.69 -8.91 7.54
N PRO A 223 15.36 -7.74 7.44
CA PRO A 223 14.66 -6.46 7.32
C PRO A 223 13.83 -6.46 6.02
N THR A 224 12.62 -5.90 6.08
CA THR A 224 11.69 -5.96 4.93
C THR A 224 11.22 -4.59 4.45
N MET A 225 10.40 -3.89 5.21
CA MET A 225 9.80 -2.63 4.79
C MET A 225 10.40 -1.44 5.52
N LEU A 226 10.30 -0.27 4.89
CA LEU A 226 10.92 0.98 5.34
C LEU A 226 9.90 2.10 5.28
N ALA A 227 9.92 3.01 6.26
CA ALA A 227 9.18 4.27 6.21
C ALA A 227 10.07 5.44 6.66
N GLY A 228 9.98 6.57 5.97
CA GLY A 228 10.70 7.79 6.36
C GLY A 228 10.16 8.38 7.67
N ASP A 229 11.06 8.89 8.50
CA ASP A 229 10.70 9.67 9.68
C ASP A 229 10.64 11.15 9.31
N PRO A 230 9.59 11.91 9.67
CA PRO A 230 9.48 13.33 9.36
C PRO A 230 10.61 14.20 9.94
N GLU A 231 11.25 13.74 11.02
CA GLU A 231 12.44 14.41 11.60
C GLU A 231 13.75 14.02 10.87
N GLY A 232 13.66 13.12 9.91
CA GLY A 232 14.77 12.53 9.16
C GLY A 232 15.17 11.17 9.71
N GLY A 233 15.80 10.35 8.84
CA GLY A 233 16.03 8.94 9.12
C GLY A 233 14.87 8.06 8.66
N LEU A 234 14.79 6.86 9.17
CA LEU A 234 13.78 5.89 8.77
C LEU A 234 13.49 4.84 9.84
N TRP A 235 12.27 4.36 9.83
CA TRP A 235 11.86 3.17 10.54
C TRP A 235 11.98 1.94 9.66
N VAL A 236 12.38 0.82 10.25
CA VAL A 236 12.66 -0.46 9.57
C VAL A 236 11.88 -1.57 10.23
N THR A 237 11.17 -2.36 9.45
CA THR A 237 10.61 -3.63 9.93
C THR A 237 11.72 -4.68 9.98
N ASP A 238 12.18 -5.01 11.17
CA ASP A 238 13.13 -6.08 11.48
C ASP A 238 12.35 -7.37 11.73
N ALA A 239 11.91 -8.00 10.63
CA ALA A 239 10.78 -8.91 10.61
C ALA A 239 10.95 -10.14 11.51
N LEU A 240 12.09 -10.81 11.49
CA LEU A 240 12.33 -12.01 12.30
C LEU A 240 12.92 -11.72 13.68
N ASN A 241 13.14 -10.44 14.01
CA ASN A 241 13.36 -9.97 15.38
C ASN A 241 12.06 -9.43 16.03
N PHE A 242 10.93 -9.44 15.30
CA PHE A 242 9.62 -9.01 15.78
C PHE A 242 9.63 -7.60 16.37
N ARG A 243 10.32 -6.67 15.69
CA ARG A 243 10.50 -5.30 16.15
C ARG A 243 10.55 -4.30 15.02
N LEU A 244 10.38 -3.03 15.35
CA LEU A 244 10.70 -1.89 14.49
C LEU A 244 11.96 -1.24 15.04
N GLN A 245 12.89 -0.86 14.15
CA GLN A 245 14.09 -0.10 14.50
C GLN A 245 14.10 1.23 13.78
N HIS A 246 14.51 2.29 14.46
CA HIS A 246 14.78 3.58 13.86
C HIS A 246 16.29 3.73 13.59
N ILE A 247 16.58 4.21 12.39
CA ILE A 247 17.91 4.55 11.93
C ILE A 247 17.95 6.05 11.69
N ASP A 248 18.84 6.75 12.40
CA ASP A 248 19.00 8.19 12.30
C ASP A 248 19.44 8.62 10.89
N PRO A 249 19.39 9.90 10.56
CA PRO A 249 19.82 10.38 9.25
C PRO A 249 21.27 10.07 8.89
N ASN A 250 22.14 9.74 9.83
CA ASN A 250 23.55 9.39 9.59
C ASN A 250 23.78 7.87 9.49
N GLY A 251 22.69 7.08 9.58
CA GLY A 251 22.75 5.63 9.51
C GLY A 251 23.03 4.94 10.86
N ARG A 252 22.81 5.63 12.00
CA ARG A 252 23.00 5.07 13.33
C ARG A 252 21.67 4.62 13.91
N PRO A 253 21.61 3.44 14.55
CA PRO A 253 20.43 2.99 15.27
C PRO A 253 20.29 3.81 16.56
N ASP A 254 19.13 4.36 16.84
CA ASP A 254 18.89 5.17 18.04
C ASP A 254 17.67 4.69 18.86
N ARG A 255 16.70 4.07 18.24
CA ARG A 255 15.46 3.60 18.89
C ARG A 255 15.02 2.25 18.30
N PHE A 256 14.40 1.45 19.12
CA PHE A 256 13.69 0.25 18.65
C PHE A 256 12.64 -0.17 19.68
N PHE A 257 11.57 -0.79 19.22
CA PHE A 257 10.57 -1.40 20.07
C PHE A 257 9.91 -2.59 19.38
N GLY A 258 9.28 -3.42 20.17
CA GLY A 258 8.53 -4.58 19.72
C GLY A 258 8.91 -5.84 20.49
N VAL A 259 7.94 -6.71 20.61
CA VAL A 259 8.08 -8.04 21.22
C VAL A 259 7.27 -9.04 20.40
N ALA A 260 7.73 -10.26 20.29
CA ALA A 260 6.98 -11.33 19.65
C ALA A 260 5.70 -11.64 20.42
N GLY A 261 4.58 -11.77 19.73
CA GLY A 261 3.29 -12.13 20.32
C GLY A 261 2.13 -11.95 19.35
N ASP A 262 0.96 -12.40 19.78
CA ASP A 262 -0.32 -12.40 19.05
C ASP A 262 -1.36 -11.44 19.63
N ARG A 263 -0.96 -10.62 20.60
CA ARG A 263 -1.81 -9.60 21.24
C ARG A 263 -1.52 -8.21 20.67
N GLU A 264 -2.46 -7.31 20.75
CA GLU A 264 -2.25 -5.90 20.44
C GLU A 264 -1.04 -5.32 21.18
N GLY A 265 -0.22 -4.54 20.45
CA GLY A 265 1.05 -4.00 20.94
C GLY A 265 2.25 -4.95 20.79
N ALA A 266 2.04 -6.21 20.43
CA ALA A 266 3.08 -7.16 20.06
C ALA A 266 3.10 -7.38 18.54
N PHE A 267 4.08 -8.14 18.03
CA PHE A 267 4.21 -8.47 16.62
C PHE A 267 4.23 -10.00 16.41
N ALA A 268 3.29 -10.47 15.59
CA ALA A 268 3.24 -11.87 15.14
C ALA A 268 3.97 -12.03 13.79
N ARG A 269 3.76 -11.08 12.89
CA ARG A 269 4.45 -11.00 11.59
C ARG A 269 4.43 -9.56 11.08
N PRO A 270 5.27 -8.68 11.62
CA PRO A 270 5.33 -7.30 11.18
C PRO A 270 5.76 -7.22 9.72
N ARG A 271 5.10 -6.36 8.93
CA ARG A 271 5.32 -6.21 7.49
C ARG A 271 5.52 -4.75 7.14
N GLY A 272 4.54 -4.15 6.46
CA GLY A 272 4.57 -2.78 6.03
C GLY A 272 4.47 -1.78 7.16
N LEU A 273 5.01 -0.59 6.93
CA LEU A 273 4.91 0.52 7.87
C LEU A 273 4.87 1.85 7.15
N ALA A 274 4.22 2.83 7.80
CA ALA A 274 4.21 4.23 7.40
C ALA A 274 4.32 5.11 8.63
N VAL A 275 4.81 6.33 8.47
CA VAL A 275 4.93 7.32 9.56
C VAL A 275 4.22 8.59 9.14
N ASP A 276 3.39 9.14 10.02
CA ASP A 276 2.72 10.41 9.75
C ASP A 276 3.57 11.63 10.17
N ALA A 277 3.10 12.82 9.85
CA ALA A 277 3.80 14.07 10.16
C ALA A 277 4.02 14.34 11.66
N ALA A 278 3.30 13.65 12.54
CA ALA A 278 3.46 13.72 13.99
C ALA A 278 4.36 12.61 14.56
N GLY A 279 5.01 11.79 13.69
CA GLY A 279 5.87 10.69 14.09
C GLY A 279 5.12 9.44 14.57
N ARG A 280 3.80 9.33 14.32
CA ARG A 280 3.05 8.12 14.66
C ARG A 280 3.28 7.04 13.60
N ILE A 281 3.52 5.83 14.06
CA ILE A 281 3.96 4.70 13.23
C ILE A 281 2.77 3.77 13.01
N PHE A 282 2.36 3.61 11.76
CA PHE A 282 1.37 2.64 11.32
C PHE A 282 2.13 1.37 10.93
N SER A 283 1.88 0.26 11.59
CA SER A 283 2.52 -1.02 11.30
C SER A 283 1.49 -2.08 10.97
N VAL A 284 1.65 -2.70 9.81
CA VAL A 284 0.85 -3.84 9.38
C VAL A 284 1.40 -5.11 10.01
N ASP A 285 0.54 -5.89 10.65
CA ASP A 285 0.88 -7.26 11.05
C ASP A 285 0.07 -8.26 10.22
N GLY A 286 0.79 -9.03 9.40
CA GLY A 286 0.17 -9.93 8.45
C GLY A 286 -0.46 -11.19 9.07
N LEU A 287 -0.08 -11.61 10.28
CA LEU A 287 -0.72 -12.75 10.96
C LEU A 287 -1.83 -12.33 11.92
N MET A 288 -1.78 -11.10 12.40
CA MET A 288 -2.88 -10.52 13.18
C MET A 288 -4.01 -10.00 12.28
N ASP A 289 -3.78 -9.93 10.97
CA ASP A 289 -4.72 -9.34 9.99
C ASP A 289 -5.16 -7.93 10.40
N ALA A 290 -4.21 -7.11 10.89
CA ALA A 290 -4.48 -5.81 11.49
C ALA A 290 -3.40 -4.76 11.17
N VAL A 291 -3.78 -3.51 11.34
CA VAL A 291 -2.87 -2.37 11.38
C VAL A 291 -2.83 -1.83 12.80
N GLN A 292 -1.65 -1.66 13.37
CA GLN A 292 -1.41 -1.11 14.68
C GLN A 292 -0.76 0.27 14.54
N ILE A 293 -1.21 1.24 15.32
CA ILE A 293 -0.68 2.61 15.34
C ILE A 293 0.03 2.82 16.67
N PHE A 294 1.32 3.19 16.62
CA PHE A 294 2.16 3.44 17.78
C PHE A 294 2.63 4.90 17.78
N ASP A 295 2.95 5.43 18.97
CA ASP A 295 3.78 6.62 19.06
C ASP A 295 5.28 6.26 18.84
N ALA A 296 6.13 7.29 18.72
CA ALA A 296 7.57 7.10 18.50
C ALA A 296 8.31 6.38 19.64
N THR A 297 7.68 6.18 20.80
CA THR A 297 8.21 5.41 21.94
C THR A 297 7.83 3.93 21.89
N GLY A 298 6.95 3.55 20.96
CA GLY A 298 6.42 2.19 20.82
C GLY A 298 5.17 1.91 21.66
N ARG A 299 4.54 2.93 22.24
CA ARG A 299 3.25 2.77 22.93
C ARG A 299 2.14 2.63 21.91
N LEU A 300 1.35 1.57 22.01
CA LEU A 300 0.17 1.37 21.16
C LEU A 300 -0.88 2.47 21.42
N LEU A 301 -1.32 3.10 20.35
CA LEU A 301 -2.37 4.13 20.36
C LEU A 301 -3.72 3.56 19.91
N LEU A 302 -3.71 2.74 18.86
CA LEU A 302 -4.91 2.14 18.26
C LEU A 302 -4.53 0.91 17.46
N ALA A 303 -5.43 -0.07 17.40
CA ALA A 303 -5.38 -1.15 16.41
C ALA A 303 -6.72 -1.19 15.66
N PHE A 304 -6.66 -1.52 14.36
CA PHE A 304 -7.84 -1.68 13.54
C PHE A 304 -7.66 -2.79 12.51
N GLY A 305 -8.78 -3.32 12.04
CA GLY A 305 -8.82 -4.47 11.14
C GLY A 305 -9.32 -5.73 11.83
N GLY A 306 -8.88 -6.86 11.34
CA GLY A 306 -9.23 -8.20 11.77
C GLY A 306 -9.42 -9.11 10.56
N ARG A 307 -9.37 -10.42 10.77
CA ARG A 307 -9.41 -11.41 9.69
C ARG A 307 -10.75 -11.44 8.97
N GLY A 308 -10.73 -11.35 7.64
CA GLY A 308 -11.91 -11.54 6.79
C GLY A 308 -11.83 -10.86 5.44
N THR A 309 -12.98 -10.80 4.75
CA THR A 309 -13.15 -10.24 3.40
C THR A 309 -14.02 -9.00 3.37
N GLU A 310 -14.75 -8.72 4.45
CA GLU A 310 -15.65 -7.57 4.55
C GLU A 310 -14.89 -6.24 4.58
N PRO A 311 -15.54 -5.10 4.36
CA PRO A 311 -14.96 -3.78 4.56
C PRO A 311 -14.30 -3.65 5.94
N GLY A 312 -13.05 -3.19 5.97
CA GLY A 312 -12.27 -3.05 7.20
C GLY A 312 -11.70 -4.35 7.77
N GLN A 313 -11.98 -5.50 7.17
CA GLN A 313 -11.31 -6.76 7.46
C GLN A 313 -10.18 -7.01 6.46
N PHE A 314 -9.15 -7.74 6.87
CA PHE A 314 -7.97 -8.03 6.06
C PHE A 314 -7.69 -9.53 5.97
N TRP A 315 -6.98 -9.92 4.93
CA TRP A 315 -6.39 -11.25 4.82
C TRP A 315 -4.93 -11.14 4.41
N LEU A 316 -4.04 -11.40 5.37
CA LEU A 316 -2.60 -11.27 5.22
C LEU A 316 -2.19 -9.90 4.63
N PRO A 317 -2.58 -8.79 5.26
CA PRO A 317 -2.22 -7.47 4.77
C PRO A 317 -0.69 -7.34 4.69
N ALA A 318 -0.22 -6.53 3.73
CA ALA A 318 1.18 -6.51 3.36
C ALA A 318 1.87 -5.17 3.64
N ASP A 319 1.20 -4.05 3.38
CA ASP A 319 1.81 -2.73 3.48
C ASP A 319 0.77 -1.65 3.77
N VAL A 320 1.24 -0.48 4.15
CA VAL A 320 0.42 0.70 4.41
C VAL A 320 1.12 1.96 3.91
N ALA A 321 0.37 2.89 3.34
CA ALA A 321 0.87 4.22 2.97
C ALA A 321 -0.09 5.31 3.44
N LEU A 322 0.48 6.50 3.67
CA LEU A 322 -0.24 7.72 4.03
C LEU A 322 -0.01 8.77 2.93
N ASP A 323 -1.05 9.53 2.55
CA ASP A 323 -0.91 10.59 1.54
C ASP A 323 -0.63 11.98 2.14
N GLY A 324 -0.57 12.09 3.45
CA GLY A 324 -0.41 13.36 4.16
C GLY A 324 -1.68 14.22 4.19
N LYS A 325 -2.78 13.79 3.56
CA LYS A 325 -4.07 14.48 3.52
C LYS A 325 -5.11 13.82 4.44
N GLY A 326 -4.71 12.82 5.20
CA GLY A 326 -5.57 12.08 6.12
C GLY A 326 -6.12 10.77 5.55
N HIS A 327 -5.60 10.28 4.43
CA HIS A 327 -5.95 8.95 3.93
C HIS A 327 -4.87 7.92 4.27
N VAL A 328 -5.35 6.72 4.60
CA VAL A 328 -4.54 5.53 4.87
C VAL A 328 -4.90 4.47 3.84
N TYR A 329 -3.90 4.01 3.09
CA TYR A 329 -4.04 2.98 2.07
C TYR A 329 -3.42 1.69 2.60
N VAL A 330 -4.22 0.64 2.79
CA VAL A 330 -3.74 -0.65 3.30
C VAL A 330 -3.77 -1.69 2.19
N VAL A 331 -2.62 -2.31 1.94
CA VAL A 331 -2.49 -3.41 0.99
C VAL A 331 -3.08 -4.67 1.60
N ASP A 332 -4.27 -5.04 1.19
CA ASP A 332 -4.98 -6.26 1.61
C ASP A 332 -4.69 -7.38 0.60
N SER A 333 -3.46 -7.93 0.71
CA SER A 333 -2.78 -8.70 -0.32
C SER A 333 -3.56 -9.92 -0.81
N TYR A 334 -4.08 -10.75 0.12
CA TYR A 334 -4.79 -11.97 -0.25
C TYR A 334 -6.26 -11.74 -0.63
N ASN A 335 -6.82 -10.58 -0.28
CA ASN A 335 -8.11 -10.11 -0.79
C ASN A 335 -7.95 -9.35 -2.12
N GLN A 336 -6.73 -9.24 -2.67
CA GLN A 336 -6.45 -8.64 -3.99
C GLN A 336 -6.94 -7.21 -4.12
N ARG A 337 -6.76 -6.40 -3.07
CA ARG A 337 -7.28 -5.03 -3.02
C ARG A 337 -6.40 -4.11 -2.19
N ILE A 338 -6.58 -2.81 -2.39
CA ILE A 338 -6.17 -1.77 -1.45
C ILE A 338 -7.43 -1.29 -0.74
N GLN A 339 -7.44 -1.26 0.57
CA GLN A 339 -8.50 -0.61 1.32
C GLN A 339 -8.08 0.81 1.70
N VAL A 340 -9.03 1.73 1.60
CA VAL A 340 -8.81 3.17 1.86
C VAL A 340 -9.58 3.58 3.09
N PHE A 341 -8.89 4.30 4.00
CA PHE A 341 -9.47 4.78 5.25
C PHE A 341 -9.20 6.27 5.41
N ALA A 342 -10.12 6.98 6.07
CA ALA A 342 -9.84 8.30 6.64
C ALA A 342 -9.20 8.14 8.00
N TYR A 343 -8.18 8.96 8.28
CA TYR A 343 -7.53 9.04 9.57
C TYR A 343 -7.63 10.45 10.14
N ARG A 344 -8.18 10.55 11.34
CA ARG A 344 -8.22 11.80 12.12
C ARG A 344 -7.52 11.55 13.45
N PRO A 345 -6.32 12.12 13.66
CA PRO A 345 -5.62 11.98 14.93
C PRO A 345 -6.45 12.55 16.08
N PRO A 346 -6.31 12.01 17.30
CA PRO A 346 -6.89 12.61 18.49
C PRO A 346 -6.46 14.05 18.63
N ALA A 347 -7.37 14.93 19.06
CA ALA A 347 -7.04 16.32 19.33
C ALA A 347 -6.03 16.40 20.50
N GLY A 348 -4.88 17.06 20.29
CA GLY A 348 -3.91 17.32 21.36
C GLY A 348 -2.83 16.24 21.57
N THR A 349 -2.56 15.37 20.59
CA THR A 349 -1.39 14.46 20.60
C THR A 349 -0.36 14.85 19.56
#